data_302a703045afe61c73eaa56ad3f39c9a
#
_entry.id   302a703045afe61c73eaa56ad3f39c9a
#
_cell.length_a   1.000
_cell.length_b   1.000
_cell.length_c   1.000
_cell.angle_alpha   90.00
_cell.angle_beta   90.00
_cell.angle_gamma   90.00
#
_symmetry.space_group_name_H-M   'P 1'
#
loop_
_entity.id
_entity.type
_entity.pdbx_description
1 polymer ?
#
loop_
_entity_poly.entity_id
_entity_poly.type
_entity_poly.pdbx_seq_one_letter_code
_entity_poly.pdbx_strand_id
1 'polypeptide(L)'
;MEAMLKHAQDVLRMEAEAILELVPRVDENFAAAVKLILDCQGRTVITGLGKSGLIGRKMAATLASTGTPSFYLHPAEGIHGDLGMVTESDVVIALSNSGETGEVLNILPSLRRIGAKIIAMVGKPDSTLGKNADVVLNVGVSKEACPLGLAPTSSTTAALAYGDALALALLKKHNFTASQFAIFHPGGSLGRKLLLTVGSIMHKGEENPTVLADTKVQDALFVITDKGLGAVSVVDADGVMQGVLTDGDIRRGLSKGVDFLQRPVCELMTKSPKTITEDKLAAQALHLMESNKPKPITVLPVIDKDNKVIGLLHMTDLVRQGVV
;
A
#
# COMPACT_ATOMS: atom_id res chain seq x y z
N MET A 1 6.47 41.18 8.52
CA MET A 1 5.69 39.99 8.17
C MET A 1 5.66 39.78 6.66
N GLU A 2 5.28 40.78 5.87
CA GLU A 2 5.20 40.67 4.39
C GLU A 2 6.51 40.24 3.72
N ALA A 3 7.63 40.80 4.11
CA ALA A 3 8.96 40.44 3.60
C ALA A 3 9.31 38.95 3.88
N MET A 4 8.88 38.41 5.02
CA MET A 4 9.10 37.00 5.38
C MET A 4 8.24 36.07 4.54
N LEU A 5 6.98 36.46 4.29
CA LEU A 5 6.08 35.68 3.42
C LEU A 5 6.61 35.66 1.98
N LYS A 6 7.04 36.80 1.48
CA LYS A 6 7.67 36.90 0.15
C LYS A 6 8.91 36.01 0.04
N HIS A 7 9.79 36.06 1.04
CA HIS A 7 10.99 35.20 1.06
C HIS A 7 10.64 33.71 1.00
N ALA A 8 9.65 33.26 1.79
CA ALA A 8 9.20 31.87 1.75
C ALA A 8 8.65 31.46 0.36
N GLN A 9 7.88 32.35 -0.28
CA GLN A 9 7.40 32.14 -1.65
C GLN A 9 8.54 32.04 -2.66
N ASP A 10 9.60 32.86 -2.51
CA ASP A 10 10.75 32.83 -3.39
C ASP A 10 11.56 31.53 -3.22
N VAL A 11 11.70 31.00 -1.99
CA VAL A 11 12.32 29.69 -1.71
C VAL A 11 11.57 28.60 -2.47
N LEU A 12 10.23 28.54 -2.35
CA LEU A 12 9.41 27.52 -3.05
C LEU A 12 9.57 27.60 -4.58
N ARG A 13 9.64 28.82 -5.14
CA ARG A 13 9.87 29.00 -6.58
C ARG A 13 11.26 28.51 -6.99
N MET A 14 12.30 28.85 -6.25
CA MET A 14 13.66 28.41 -6.53
C MET A 14 13.80 26.89 -6.49
N GLU A 15 13.16 26.21 -5.53
CA GLU A 15 13.15 24.74 -5.47
C GLU A 15 12.37 24.11 -6.63
N ALA A 16 11.24 24.71 -7.02
CA ALA A 16 10.49 24.25 -8.18
C ALA A 16 11.30 24.41 -9.49
N GLU A 17 11.98 25.55 -9.66
CA GLU A 17 12.88 25.79 -10.80
C GLU A 17 14.01 24.76 -10.84
N ALA A 18 14.62 24.45 -9.68
CA ALA A 18 15.67 23.43 -9.58
C ALA A 18 15.18 22.03 -10.02
N ILE A 19 13.92 21.67 -9.74
CA ILE A 19 13.33 20.42 -10.26
C ILE A 19 13.16 20.51 -11.78
N LEU A 20 12.69 21.62 -12.32
CA LEU A 20 12.52 21.80 -13.77
C LEU A 20 13.85 21.74 -14.54
N GLU A 21 14.94 22.21 -13.95
CA GLU A 21 16.29 22.07 -14.51
C GLU A 21 16.73 20.60 -14.72
N LEU A 22 16.10 19.65 -14.03
CA LEU A 22 16.42 18.22 -14.17
C LEU A 22 15.73 17.56 -15.36
N VAL A 23 14.64 18.14 -15.86
CA VAL A 23 13.86 17.53 -16.95
C VAL A 23 14.72 17.20 -18.19
N PRO A 24 15.56 18.10 -18.71
CA PRO A 24 16.44 17.78 -19.86
C PRO A 24 17.59 16.82 -19.52
N ARG A 25 17.82 16.51 -18.24
CA ARG A 25 18.85 15.54 -17.79
C ARG A 25 18.30 14.13 -17.59
N VAL A 26 17.01 13.94 -17.86
CA VAL A 26 16.42 12.60 -18.01
C VAL A 26 16.77 12.12 -19.42
N ASP A 27 17.98 11.65 -19.56
CA ASP A 27 18.68 11.35 -20.81
C ASP A 27 19.08 9.85 -20.90
N GLU A 28 20.05 9.55 -21.72
CA GLU A 28 20.59 8.19 -21.91
C GLU A 28 21.22 7.64 -20.63
N ASN A 29 21.81 8.48 -19.77
CA ASN A 29 22.37 8.04 -18.48
C ASN A 29 21.26 7.63 -17.51
N PHE A 30 20.13 8.35 -17.51
CA PHE A 30 18.95 7.92 -16.75
C PHE A 30 18.44 6.56 -17.26
N ALA A 31 18.34 6.38 -18.58
CA ALA A 31 17.93 5.11 -19.15
C ALA A 31 18.92 3.98 -18.82
N ALA A 32 20.23 4.27 -18.82
CA ALA A 32 21.26 3.31 -18.42
C ALA A 32 21.15 2.92 -16.92
N ALA A 33 20.88 3.89 -16.05
CA ALA A 33 20.64 3.62 -14.63
C ALA A 33 19.41 2.73 -14.42
N VAL A 34 18.30 3.04 -15.08
CA VAL A 34 17.08 2.21 -15.04
C VAL A 34 17.38 0.79 -15.51
N LYS A 35 18.09 0.64 -16.64
CA LYS A 35 18.47 -0.67 -17.16
C LYS A 35 19.36 -1.44 -16.19
N LEU A 36 20.37 -0.78 -15.62
CA LEU A 36 21.29 -1.41 -14.66
C LEU A 36 20.56 -1.96 -13.43
N ILE A 37 19.55 -1.23 -12.93
CA ILE A 37 18.73 -1.67 -11.80
C ILE A 37 17.76 -2.79 -12.21
N LEU A 38 17.18 -2.74 -13.40
CA LEU A 38 16.31 -3.81 -13.91
C LEU A 38 17.05 -5.13 -14.12
N ASP A 39 18.29 -5.07 -14.58
CA ASP A 39 19.14 -6.24 -14.81
C ASP A 39 19.75 -6.78 -13.51
N CYS A 40 19.64 -6.04 -12.40
CA CYS A 40 20.19 -6.41 -11.07
C CYS A 40 19.53 -7.68 -10.54
N GLN A 41 20.34 -8.67 -10.20
CA GLN A 41 19.87 -9.92 -9.59
C GLN A 41 19.84 -9.87 -8.05
N GLY A 42 20.45 -8.83 -7.46
CA GLY A 42 20.50 -8.57 -6.04
C GLY A 42 19.53 -7.46 -5.64
N ARG A 43 20.03 -6.51 -4.86
CA ARG A 43 19.26 -5.37 -4.33
C ARG A 43 19.86 -4.05 -4.80
N THR A 44 19.04 -3.01 -4.80
CA THR A 44 19.53 -1.64 -4.98
C THR A 44 19.93 -1.07 -3.62
N VAL A 45 21.23 -0.87 -3.42
CA VAL A 45 21.79 -0.32 -2.18
C VAL A 45 21.95 1.18 -2.34
N ILE A 46 21.39 1.97 -1.44
CA ILE A 46 21.49 3.43 -1.49
C ILE A 46 22.44 3.89 -0.38
N THR A 47 23.41 4.74 -0.71
CA THR A 47 24.35 5.30 0.27
C THR A 47 24.55 6.79 0.08
N GLY A 48 24.87 7.49 1.16
CA GLY A 48 25.11 8.95 1.19
C GLY A 48 25.23 9.44 2.64
N LEU A 49 25.75 10.64 2.85
CA LEU A 49 25.96 11.19 4.18
C LEU A 49 25.15 12.47 4.41
N GLY A 50 24.80 12.76 5.66
CA GLY A 50 24.10 13.97 6.06
C GLY A 50 22.75 14.15 5.36
N LYS A 51 22.49 15.30 4.74
CA LYS A 51 21.23 15.57 4.02
C LYS A 51 21.05 14.64 2.83
N SER A 52 22.12 14.37 2.06
CA SER A 52 22.07 13.37 0.98
C SER A 52 21.74 11.97 1.48
N GLY A 53 22.23 11.58 2.67
CA GLY A 53 21.88 10.32 3.32
C GLY A 53 20.41 10.23 3.72
N LEU A 54 19.82 11.32 4.21
CA LEU A 54 18.37 11.37 4.51
C LEU A 54 17.52 11.20 3.25
N ILE A 55 17.91 11.87 2.16
CA ILE A 55 17.29 11.68 0.84
C ILE A 55 17.46 10.23 0.36
N GLY A 56 18.67 9.66 0.50
CA GLY A 56 18.96 8.27 0.16
C GLY A 56 18.09 7.26 0.93
N ARG A 57 17.85 7.49 2.23
CA ARG A 57 16.92 6.66 3.03
C ARG A 57 15.50 6.72 2.48
N LYS A 58 15.01 7.90 2.10
CA LYS A 58 13.70 8.06 1.49
C LYS A 58 13.63 7.37 0.13
N MET A 59 14.66 7.49 -0.69
CA MET A 59 14.74 6.78 -1.98
C MET A 59 14.69 5.26 -1.81
N ALA A 60 15.48 4.72 -0.86
CA ALA A 60 15.46 3.28 -0.55
C ALA A 60 14.06 2.80 -0.17
N ALA A 61 13.38 3.54 0.72
CA ALA A 61 12.02 3.22 1.13
C ALA A 61 11.03 3.29 -0.05
N THR A 62 11.13 4.29 -0.93
CA THR A 62 10.28 4.42 -2.11
C THR A 62 10.51 3.27 -3.09
N LEU A 63 11.77 2.94 -3.43
CA LEU A 63 12.11 1.81 -4.30
C LEU A 63 11.57 0.50 -3.75
N ALA A 64 11.81 0.20 -2.47
CA ALA A 64 11.33 -1.01 -1.82
C ALA A 64 9.80 -1.12 -1.87
N SER A 65 9.09 -0.03 -1.58
CA SER A 65 7.63 0.00 -1.57
C SER A 65 7.00 -0.02 -2.97
N THR A 66 7.77 0.25 -4.01
CA THR A 66 7.33 0.26 -5.42
C THR A 66 7.87 -0.91 -6.24
N GLY A 67 8.36 -1.97 -5.57
CA GLY A 67 8.69 -3.24 -6.22
C GLY A 67 10.16 -3.43 -6.60
N THR A 68 11.05 -2.51 -6.22
CA THR A 68 12.51 -2.65 -6.39
C THR A 68 13.14 -2.94 -5.03
N PRO A 69 13.59 -4.16 -4.73
CA PRO A 69 14.19 -4.50 -3.44
C PRO A 69 15.40 -3.61 -3.14
N SER A 70 15.35 -2.86 -2.05
CA SER A 70 16.39 -1.87 -1.74
C SER A 70 16.55 -1.65 -0.24
N PHE A 71 17.73 -1.18 0.15
CA PHE A 71 18.01 -0.72 1.50
C PHE A 71 19.05 0.41 1.50
N TYR A 72 19.13 1.10 2.63
CA TYR A 72 20.09 2.17 2.82
C TYR A 72 21.29 1.66 3.62
N LEU A 73 22.52 1.91 3.11
CA LEU A 73 23.78 1.66 3.75
C LEU A 73 24.41 2.99 4.19
N HIS A 74 24.65 3.18 5.49
CA HIS A 74 25.35 4.35 5.96
C HIS A 74 26.86 4.24 5.64
N PRO A 75 27.48 5.19 4.93
CA PRO A 75 28.86 5.00 4.46
C PRO A 75 29.88 4.89 5.58
N ALA A 76 29.68 5.56 6.73
CA ALA A 76 30.56 5.41 7.88
C ALA A 76 30.46 4.01 8.51
N GLU A 77 29.27 3.43 8.64
CA GLU A 77 29.10 2.05 9.10
C GLU A 77 29.66 1.05 8.08
N GLY A 78 29.55 1.39 6.80
CA GLY A 78 30.19 0.64 5.71
C GLY A 78 31.69 0.42 5.93
N ILE A 79 32.41 1.46 6.36
CA ILE A 79 33.86 1.36 6.66
C ILE A 79 34.12 0.40 7.83
N HIS A 80 33.15 0.25 8.73
CA HIS A 80 33.28 -0.57 9.95
C HIS A 80 32.65 -1.95 9.85
N GLY A 81 32.27 -2.42 8.66
CA GLY A 81 31.85 -3.80 8.43
C GLY A 81 30.53 -3.99 7.68
N ASP A 82 29.63 -2.99 7.65
CA ASP A 82 28.32 -3.11 6.99
C ASP A 82 28.42 -3.31 5.47
N LEU A 83 29.60 -3.09 4.86
CA LEU A 83 29.86 -3.50 3.48
C LEU A 83 29.68 -5.01 3.25
N GLY A 84 29.70 -5.83 4.28
CA GLY A 84 29.36 -7.25 4.22
C GLY A 84 27.91 -7.52 3.80
N MET A 85 27.02 -6.52 3.85
CA MET A 85 25.66 -6.62 3.33
C MET A 85 25.57 -6.49 1.81
N VAL A 86 26.63 -6.02 1.14
CA VAL A 86 26.68 -5.78 -0.31
C VAL A 86 27.31 -6.96 -1.02
N THR A 87 26.74 -7.38 -2.13
CA THR A 87 27.20 -8.48 -2.97
C THR A 87 27.51 -8.01 -4.39
N GLU A 88 28.19 -8.84 -5.17
CA GLU A 88 28.49 -8.58 -6.59
C GLU A 88 27.22 -8.47 -7.46
N SER A 89 26.10 -9.04 -6.98
CA SER A 89 24.81 -9.00 -7.66
C SER A 89 24.04 -7.68 -7.41
N ASP A 90 24.53 -6.83 -6.50
CA ASP A 90 23.85 -5.59 -6.12
C ASP A 90 24.26 -4.41 -7.02
N VAL A 91 23.36 -3.41 -7.07
CA VAL A 91 23.63 -2.08 -7.66
C VAL A 91 23.64 -1.05 -6.55
N VAL A 92 24.69 -0.25 -6.45
CA VAL A 92 24.85 0.79 -5.45
C VAL A 92 24.56 2.15 -6.05
N ILE A 93 23.61 2.91 -5.48
CA ILE A 93 23.37 4.32 -5.81
C ILE A 93 24.05 5.17 -4.71
N ALA A 94 25.11 5.86 -5.08
CA ALA A 94 25.86 6.72 -4.16
C ALA A 94 25.48 8.19 -4.37
N LEU A 95 24.95 8.84 -3.31
CA LEU A 95 24.50 10.23 -3.33
C LEU A 95 25.54 11.14 -2.69
N SER A 96 26.00 12.14 -3.46
CA SER A 96 26.86 13.21 -2.94
C SER A 96 26.75 14.44 -3.84
N ASN A 97 26.21 15.55 -3.33
CA ASN A 97 26.07 16.77 -4.14
C ASN A 97 27.42 17.28 -4.67
N SER A 98 28.47 17.30 -3.83
CA SER A 98 29.82 17.65 -4.28
C SER A 98 30.50 16.56 -5.11
N GLY A 99 30.13 15.29 -4.88
CA GLY A 99 30.82 14.11 -5.36
C GLY A 99 32.18 13.85 -4.70
N GLU A 100 32.48 14.58 -3.60
CA GLU A 100 33.74 14.55 -2.88
C GLU A 100 33.57 14.23 -1.39
N THR A 101 32.43 13.65 -0.99
CA THR A 101 32.18 13.28 0.41
C THR A 101 33.11 12.14 0.82
N GLY A 102 34.01 12.38 1.76
CA GLY A 102 35.08 11.45 2.14
C GLY A 102 34.60 10.05 2.52
N GLU A 103 33.55 9.95 3.36
CA GLU A 103 33.00 8.69 3.80
C GLU A 103 32.42 7.86 2.64
N VAL A 104 31.82 8.52 1.65
CA VAL A 104 31.29 7.85 0.43
C VAL A 104 32.47 7.40 -0.43
N LEU A 105 33.48 8.24 -0.60
CA LEU A 105 34.67 7.90 -1.40
C LEU A 105 35.48 6.73 -0.78
N ASN A 106 35.55 6.68 0.56
CA ASN A 106 36.31 5.66 1.27
C ASN A 106 35.76 4.25 1.09
N ILE A 107 34.46 4.08 0.79
CA ILE A 107 33.86 2.76 0.55
C ILE A 107 33.94 2.33 -0.93
N LEU A 108 34.23 3.23 -1.87
CA LEU A 108 34.27 2.90 -3.31
C LEU A 108 35.26 1.80 -3.68
N PRO A 109 36.50 1.79 -3.19
CA PRO A 109 37.45 0.72 -3.51
C PRO A 109 36.93 -0.66 -3.12
N SER A 110 36.28 -0.76 -1.95
CA SER A 110 35.71 -2.00 -1.45
C SER A 110 34.49 -2.43 -2.28
N LEU A 111 33.59 -1.50 -2.63
CA LEU A 111 32.45 -1.78 -3.50
C LEU A 111 32.90 -2.29 -4.89
N ARG A 112 33.95 -1.69 -5.45
CA ARG A 112 34.57 -2.15 -6.70
C ARG A 112 35.16 -3.55 -6.57
N ARG A 113 35.81 -3.85 -5.44
CA ARG A 113 36.40 -5.17 -5.18
C ARG A 113 35.35 -6.25 -4.94
N ILE A 114 34.21 -5.91 -4.35
CA ILE A 114 33.03 -6.77 -4.23
C ILE A 114 32.46 -7.09 -5.62
N GLY A 115 32.59 -6.17 -6.59
CA GLY A 115 32.05 -6.32 -7.94
C GLY A 115 30.70 -5.62 -8.16
N ALA A 116 30.17 -4.93 -7.15
CA ALA A 116 28.93 -4.20 -7.25
C ALA A 116 29.02 -3.07 -8.29
N LYS A 117 27.94 -2.87 -9.07
CA LYS A 117 27.82 -1.76 -10.00
C LYS A 117 27.47 -0.47 -9.26
N ILE A 118 28.04 0.65 -9.71
CA ILE A 118 27.91 1.93 -9.02
C ILE A 118 27.23 2.96 -9.92
N ILE A 119 26.14 3.54 -9.44
CA ILE A 119 25.48 4.71 -10.00
C ILE A 119 25.80 5.89 -9.10
N ALA A 120 26.45 6.91 -9.62
CA ALA A 120 26.70 8.18 -8.91
C ALA A 120 25.53 9.13 -9.16
N MET A 121 24.86 9.58 -8.09
CA MET A 121 23.90 10.67 -8.13
C MET A 121 24.56 11.91 -7.53
N VAL A 122 25.03 12.80 -8.40
CA VAL A 122 25.92 13.91 -8.02
C VAL A 122 25.49 15.24 -8.63
N GLY A 123 25.84 16.33 -7.95
CA GLY A 123 25.71 17.68 -8.50
C GLY A 123 26.85 18.08 -9.44
N LYS A 124 27.99 17.38 -9.36
CA LYS A 124 29.19 17.60 -10.18
C LYS A 124 29.61 16.30 -10.87
N PRO A 125 29.24 16.07 -12.13
CA PRO A 125 29.58 14.84 -12.87
C PRO A 125 31.08 14.51 -12.92
N ASP A 126 31.93 15.52 -13.05
CA ASP A 126 33.41 15.38 -13.12
C ASP A 126 34.09 15.16 -11.77
N SER A 127 33.33 14.99 -10.69
CA SER A 127 33.84 14.71 -9.35
C SER A 127 34.51 13.33 -9.26
N THR A 128 35.21 13.10 -8.15
CA THR A 128 35.84 11.81 -7.85
C THR A 128 34.81 10.66 -7.84
N LEU A 129 33.63 10.84 -7.24
CA LEU A 129 32.55 9.85 -7.25
C LEU A 129 32.06 9.62 -8.68
N GLY A 130 31.80 10.67 -9.46
CA GLY A 130 31.33 10.55 -10.84
C GLY A 130 32.30 9.78 -11.74
N LYS A 131 33.61 10.07 -11.65
CA LYS A 131 34.66 9.36 -12.41
C LYS A 131 34.82 7.90 -12.04
N ASN A 132 34.40 7.53 -10.83
CA ASN A 132 34.48 6.14 -10.33
C ASN A 132 33.16 5.39 -10.38
N ALA A 133 32.15 5.89 -11.07
CA ALA A 133 30.84 5.24 -11.25
C ALA A 133 30.72 4.56 -12.64
N ASP A 134 29.83 3.57 -12.73
CA ASP A 134 29.45 2.95 -14.02
C ASP A 134 28.45 3.84 -14.77
N VAL A 135 27.59 4.56 -14.04
CA VAL A 135 26.60 5.51 -14.56
C VAL A 135 26.57 6.75 -13.69
N VAL A 136 26.45 7.93 -14.30
CA VAL A 136 26.38 9.20 -13.60
C VAL A 136 25.04 9.87 -13.85
N LEU A 137 24.31 10.16 -12.76
CA LEU A 137 23.08 10.94 -12.76
C LEU A 137 23.38 12.34 -12.26
N ASN A 138 23.26 13.32 -13.13
CA ASN A 138 23.52 14.73 -12.80
C ASN A 138 22.27 15.36 -12.18
N VAL A 139 22.30 15.57 -10.87
CA VAL A 139 21.26 16.25 -10.07
C VAL A 139 21.70 17.61 -9.57
N GLY A 140 22.72 18.21 -10.18
CA GLY A 140 23.21 19.55 -9.83
C GLY A 140 22.13 20.61 -9.98
N VAL A 141 22.19 21.64 -9.16
CA VAL A 141 21.30 22.80 -9.20
C VAL A 141 22.11 24.08 -9.42
N SER A 142 21.51 25.07 -10.03
CA SER A 142 22.16 26.35 -10.31
C SER A 142 22.51 27.11 -9.02
N LYS A 143 21.62 27.03 -8.01
CA LYS A 143 21.79 27.67 -6.70
C LYS A 143 20.97 26.98 -5.62
N GLU A 144 21.42 27.14 -4.36
CA GLU A 144 20.60 26.78 -3.20
C GLU A 144 19.63 27.93 -2.87
N ALA A 145 18.44 27.57 -2.35
CA ALA A 145 17.46 28.54 -1.91
C ALA A 145 17.86 29.21 -0.56
N CYS A 146 18.86 28.64 0.13
CA CYS A 146 19.44 29.23 1.31
C CYS A 146 20.14 30.59 0.98
N PRO A 147 19.78 31.69 1.65
CA PRO A 147 20.40 33.02 1.40
C PRO A 147 21.92 33.05 1.57
N LEU A 148 22.45 32.15 2.40
CA LEU A 148 23.89 32.00 2.63
C LEU A 148 24.56 31.06 1.62
N GLY A 149 23.78 30.35 0.80
CA GLY A 149 24.27 29.31 -0.11
C GLY A 149 24.90 28.10 0.58
N LEU A 150 24.67 27.92 1.88
CA LEU A 150 25.31 26.86 2.69
C LEU A 150 24.41 25.67 3.00
N ALA A 151 23.14 25.95 3.32
CA ALA A 151 22.19 24.87 3.65
C ALA A 151 21.69 24.17 2.37
N PRO A 152 21.85 22.86 2.25
CA PRO A 152 21.25 22.10 1.16
C PRO A 152 19.72 22.20 1.19
N THR A 153 19.14 22.77 0.16
CA THR A 153 17.70 23.01 -0.04
C THR A 153 17.31 22.57 -1.45
N SER A 154 17.53 23.41 -2.46
CA SER A 154 17.27 23.08 -3.85
C SER A 154 17.96 21.78 -4.29
N SER A 155 19.20 21.55 -3.90
CA SER A 155 19.95 20.34 -4.23
C SER A 155 19.33 19.07 -3.64
N THR A 156 18.83 19.13 -2.40
CA THR A 156 18.17 17.98 -1.76
C THR A 156 16.79 17.73 -2.34
N THR A 157 16.02 18.76 -2.63
CA THR A 157 14.71 18.67 -3.28
C THR A 157 14.84 18.11 -4.69
N ALA A 158 15.82 18.58 -5.47
CA ALA A 158 16.14 18.08 -6.80
C ALA A 158 16.54 16.59 -6.76
N ALA A 159 17.46 16.20 -5.88
CA ALA A 159 17.89 14.81 -5.74
C ALA A 159 16.72 13.89 -5.34
N LEU A 160 15.83 14.36 -4.44
CA LEU A 160 14.63 13.62 -4.04
C LEU A 160 13.68 13.40 -5.23
N ALA A 161 13.35 14.48 -5.95
CA ALA A 161 12.45 14.41 -7.11
C ALA A 161 12.99 13.48 -8.22
N TYR A 162 14.32 13.54 -8.48
CA TYR A 162 14.96 12.67 -9.46
C TYR A 162 14.95 11.20 -9.02
N GLY A 163 15.15 10.94 -7.73
CA GLY A 163 15.03 9.62 -7.13
C GLY A 163 13.62 9.05 -7.25
N ASP A 164 12.59 9.87 -7.08
CA ASP A 164 11.19 9.47 -7.28
C ASP A 164 10.90 9.17 -8.76
N ALA A 165 11.44 9.98 -9.68
CA ALA A 165 11.34 9.71 -11.11
C ALA A 165 11.98 8.35 -11.47
N LEU A 166 13.14 8.02 -10.88
CA LEU A 166 13.80 6.73 -11.06
C LEU A 166 12.95 5.57 -10.53
N ALA A 167 12.43 5.69 -9.31
CA ALA A 167 11.59 4.65 -8.69
C ALA A 167 10.31 4.40 -9.49
N LEU A 168 9.64 5.45 -9.99
CA LEU A 168 8.41 5.32 -10.78
C LEU A 168 8.67 4.82 -12.20
N ALA A 169 9.83 5.11 -12.79
CA ALA A 169 10.24 4.51 -14.06
C ALA A 169 10.43 2.99 -13.92
N LEU A 170 11.06 2.54 -12.83
CA LEU A 170 11.22 1.12 -12.48
C LEU A 170 9.88 0.45 -12.20
N LEU A 171 9.01 1.07 -11.39
CA LEU A 171 7.65 0.60 -11.11
C LEU A 171 6.89 0.30 -12.41
N LYS A 172 6.95 1.25 -13.37
CA LYS A 172 6.30 1.10 -14.68
C LYS A 172 6.90 -0.05 -15.49
N LYS A 173 8.23 -0.21 -15.47
CA LYS A 173 8.92 -1.31 -16.17
C LYS A 173 8.63 -2.68 -15.56
N HIS A 174 8.51 -2.77 -14.25
CA HIS A 174 8.12 -4.00 -13.55
C HIS A 174 6.63 -4.33 -13.70
N ASN A 175 5.82 -3.48 -14.32
CA ASN A 175 4.36 -3.60 -14.34
C ASN A 175 3.77 -3.79 -12.94
N PHE A 176 4.33 -3.06 -11.96
CA PHE A 176 3.95 -3.19 -10.55
C PHE A 176 2.51 -2.75 -10.33
N THR A 177 1.72 -3.61 -9.67
CA THR A 177 0.27 -3.45 -9.54
C THR A 177 -0.12 -2.89 -8.18
N ALA A 178 -1.35 -2.33 -8.09
CA ALA A 178 -1.93 -1.89 -6.83
C ALA A 178 -2.05 -3.04 -5.80
N SER A 179 -2.30 -4.27 -6.26
CA SER A 179 -2.35 -5.45 -5.39
C SER A 179 -0.98 -5.77 -4.79
N GLN A 180 0.10 -5.65 -5.55
CA GLN A 180 1.46 -5.80 -5.04
C GLN A 180 1.83 -4.68 -4.07
N PHE A 181 1.40 -3.42 -4.37
CA PHE A 181 1.59 -2.30 -3.46
C PHE A 181 0.90 -2.52 -2.10
N ALA A 182 -0.29 -3.10 -2.13
CA ALA A 182 -1.05 -3.42 -0.91
C ALA A 182 -0.31 -4.41 0.00
N ILE A 183 0.38 -5.41 -0.57
CA ILE A 183 1.19 -6.39 0.19
C ILE A 183 2.26 -5.70 1.03
N PHE A 184 2.88 -4.64 0.49
CA PHE A 184 3.92 -3.88 1.20
C PHE A 184 3.34 -2.82 2.16
N HIS A 185 2.03 -2.52 2.07
CA HIS A 185 1.34 -1.53 2.90
C HIS A 185 0.08 -2.10 3.58
N PRO A 186 0.16 -3.23 4.33
CA PRO A 186 -1.00 -3.94 4.85
C PRO A 186 -1.84 -3.10 5.84
N GLY A 187 -1.21 -2.19 6.58
CA GLY A 187 -1.87 -1.32 7.55
C GLY A 187 -2.55 -0.08 6.95
N GLY A 188 -2.31 0.25 5.70
CA GLY A 188 -2.91 1.40 5.03
C GLY A 188 -4.35 1.13 4.56
N SER A 189 -5.13 2.20 4.32
CA SER A 189 -6.50 2.09 3.79
C SER A 189 -6.55 1.31 2.46
N LEU A 190 -5.58 1.53 1.58
CA LEU A 190 -5.45 0.81 0.32
C LEU A 190 -5.15 -0.68 0.55
N GLY A 191 -4.26 -1.00 1.50
CA GLY A 191 -3.93 -2.38 1.86
C GLY A 191 -5.17 -3.14 2.35
N ARG A 192 -5.91 -2.55 3.28
CA ARG A 192 -7.17 -3.14 3.78
C ARG A 192 -8.18 -3.37 2.65
N LYS A 193 -8.40 -2.39 1.76
CA LYS A 193 -9.33 -2.54 0.62
C LYS A 193 -8.94 -3.65 -0.36
N LEU A 194 -7.66 -3.90 -0.55
CA LEU A 194 -7.15 -4.82 -1.56
C LEU A 194 -6.75 -6.20 -1.03
N LEU A 195 -6.60 -6.36 0.30
CA LEU A 195 -6.15 -7.62 0.89
C LEU A 195 -7.17 -8.25 1.84
N LEU A 196 -8.08 -7.46 2.43
CA LEU A 196 -9.02 -7.98 3.40
C LEU A 196 -10.10 -8.81 2.69
N THR A 197 -10.22 -10.08 3.05
CA THR A 197 -11.23 -10.98 2.50
C THR A 197 -12.45 -11.06 3.41
N VAL A 198 -13.59 -11.44 2.85
CA VAL A 198 -14.82 -11.72 3.59
C VAL A 198 -14.58 -12.75 4.69
N GLY A 199 -13.89 -13.85 4.36
CA GLY A 199 -13.58 -14.93 5.31
C GLY A 199 -12.75 -14.52 6.51
N SER A 200 -11.97 -13.42 6.40
CA SER A 200 -11.16 -12.89 7.50
C SER A 200 -11.94 -12.04 8.51
N ILE A 201 -13.16 -11.58 8.15
CA ILE A 201 -13.95 -10.65 8.96
C ILE A 201 -15.39 -11.09 9.23
N MET A 202 -15.86 -12.16 8.56
CA MET A 202 -17.19 -12.71 8.77
C MET A 202 -17.33 -13.34 10.16
N HIS A 203 -18.54 -13.36 10.69
CA HIS A 203 -18.92 -14.16 11.85
C HIS A 203 -19.11 -15.60 11.41
N LYS A 204 -18.38 -16.54 12.01
CA LYS A 204 -18.34 -17.96 11.66
C LYS A 204 -18.39 -18.88 12.88
N GLY A 205 -18.59 -20.18 12.64
CA GLY A 205 -18.70 -21.16 13.73
C GLY A 205 -19.88 -20.84 14.66
N GLU A 206 -19.64 -20.74 15.96
CA GLU A 206 -20.65 -20.42 16.95
C GLU A 206 -21.24 -19.02 16.82
N GLU A 207 -20.52 -18.08 16.19
CA GLU A 207 -21.03 -16.72 15.95
C GLU A 207 -21.92 -16.61 14.72
N ASN A 208 -21.98 -17.66 13.88
CA ASN A 208 -22.78 -17.67 12.65
C ASN A 208 -24.26 -17.93 12.99
N PRO A 209 -25.16 -16.94 12.84
CA PRO A 209 -26.57 -17.09 13.15
C PRO A 209 -27.28 -17.90 12.07
N THR A 210 -27.60 -19.17 12.35
CA THR A 210 -28.36 -20.04 11.47
C THR A 210 -29.55 -20.66 12.18
N VAL A 211 -30.65 -20.89 11.45
CA VAL A 211 -31.82 -21.64 11.90
C VAL A 211 -32.36 -22.52 10.77
N LEU A 212 -33.07 -23.57 11.10
CA LEU A 212 -33.77 -24.42 10.13
C LEU A 212 -35.02 -23.72 9.58
N ALA A 213 -35.46 -24.12 8.38
CA ALA A 213 -36.59 -23.50 7.69
C ALA A 213 -37.93 -23.62 8.42
N ASP A 214 -38.10 -24.64 9.25
CA ASP A 214 -39.29 -24.91 10.08
C ASP A 214 -39.23 -24.27 11.49
N THR A 215 -38.11 -23.66 11.85
CA THR A 215 -37.96 -22.93 13.14
C THR A 215 -39.02 -21.85 13.25
N LYS A 216 -39.63 -21.70 14.45
CA LYS A 216 -40.59 -20.61 14.69
C LYS A 216 -39.89 -19.26 14.68
N VAL A 217 -40.59 -18.26 14.18
CA VAL A 217 -40.06 -16.87 14.13
C VAL A 217 -39.62 -16.36 15.49
N GLN A 218 -40.37 -16.68 16.58
CA GLN A 218 -39.98 -16.30 17.96
C GLN A 218 -38.61 -16.87 18.37
N ASP A 219 -38.31 -18.13 17.98
CA ASP A 219 -37.04 -18.78 18.32
C ASP A 219 -35.90 -18.21 17.49
N ALA A 220 -36.15 -17.91 16.22
CA ALA A 220 -35.21 -17.20 15.36
C ALA A 220 -34.90 -15.80 15.89
N LEU A 221 -35.88 -15.08 16.48
CA LEU A 221 -35.69 -13.79 17.10
C LEU A 221 -34.72 -13.86 18.30
N PHE A 222 -34.74 -14.92 19.10
CA PHE A 222 -33.74 -15.14 20.14
C PHE A 222 -32.33 -15.30 19.58
N VAL A 223 -32.17 -16.05 18.49
CA VAL A 223 -30.87 -16.19 17.80
C VAL A 223 -30.37 -14.86 17.27
N ILE A 224 -31.24 -14.08 16.60
CA ILE A 224 -30.90 -12.75 16.08
C ILE A 224 -30.42 -11.82 17.22
N THR A 225 -31.14 -11.86 18.35
CA THR A 225 -30.84 -11.02 19.54
C THR A 225 -29.54 -11.45 20.20
N ASP A 226 -29.33 -12.75 20.41
CA ASP A 226 -28.12 -13.31 21.02
C ASP A 226 -26.86 -12.98 20.20
N LYS A 227 -26.92 -13.14 18.87
CA LYS A 227 -25.79 -12.86 17.98
C LYS A 227 -25.60 -11.38 17.65
N GLY A 228 -26.62 -10.54 17.83
CA GLY A 228 -26.55 -9.09 17.67
C GLY A 228 -26.28 -8.59 16.24
N LEU A 229 -26.53 -9.43 15.22
CA LEU A 229 -26.26 -9.11 13.81
C LEU A 229 -27.51 -8.66 13.04
N GLY A 230 -28.67 -8.58 13.71
CA GLY A 230 -29.92 -8.12 13.11
C GLY A 230 -30.49 -9.03 12.01
N ALA A 231 -29.94 -10.23 11.84
CA ALA A 231 -30.39 -11.20 10.86
C ALA A 231 -29.97 -12.62 11.24
N VAL A 232 -30.63 -13.61 10.63
CA VAL A 232 -30.28 -15.02 10.70
C VAL A 232 -30.39 -15.66 9.33
N SER A 233 -29.45 -16.51 8.98
CA SER A 233 -29.50 -17.32 7.75
C SER A 233 -30.39 -18.52 7.97
N VAL A 234 -31.32 -18.76 7.05
CA VAL A 234 -32.23 -19.91 7.09
C VAL A 234 -31.65 -21.01 6.20
N VAL A 235 -31.44 -22.19 6.76
CA VAL A 235 -30.81 -23.33 6.10
C VAL A 235 -31.68 -24.58 6.16
N ASP A 236 -31.38 -25.55 5.33
CA ASP A 236 -31.92 -26.90 5.47
C ASP A 236 -31.07 -27.79 6.42
N ALA A 237 -31.42 -29.06 6.54
CA ALA A 237 -30.72 -30.02 7.40
C ALA A 237 -29.24 -30.24 7.03
N ASP A 238 -28.89 -30.01 5.76
CA ASP A 238 -27.52 -30.13 5.23
C ASP A 238 -26.71 -28.82 5.34
N GLY A 239 -27.34 -27.75 5.87
CA GLY A 239 -26.73 -26.42 6.00
C GLY A 239 -26.80 -25.58 4.73
N VAL A 240 -27.55 -25.99 3.71
CA VAL A 240 -27.69 -25.29 2.44
C VAL A 240 -28.62 -24.08 2.59
N MET A 241 -28.24 -22.97 2.02
CA MET A 241 -28.96 -21.70 2.08
C MET A 241 -30.36 -21.78 1.51
N GLN A 242 -31.38 -21.43 2.30
CA GLN A 242 -32.79 -21.36 1.89
C GLN A 242 -33.28 -19.90 1.86
N GLY A 243 -32.77 -19.03 2.74
CA GLY A 243 -33.20 -17.66 2.84
C GLY A 243 -32.52 -16.89 3.95
N VAL A 244 -32.90 -15.64 4.13
CA VAL A 244 -32.48 -14.79 5.26
C VAL A 244 -33.70 -14.17 5.93
N LEU A 245 -33.72 -14.15 7.27
CA LEU A 245 -34.72 -13.43 8.07
C LEU A 245 -34.01 -12.29 8.80
N THR A 246 -34.54 -11.09 8.68
CA THR A 246 -33.98 -9.88 9.30
C THR A 246 -34.92 -9.25 10.28
N ASP A 247 -34.43 -8.37 11.17
CA ASP A 247 -35.24 -7.51 12.05
C ASP A 247 -36.30 -6.73 11.26
N GLY A 248 -35.99 -6.35 10.01
CA GLY A 248 -36.90 -5.67 9.13
C GLY A 248 -38.10 -6.54 8.72
N ASP A 249 -37.86 -7.85 8.51
CA ASP A 249 -38.92 -8.82 8.17
C ASP A 249 -39.84 -9.03 9.37
N ILE A 250 -39.23 -9.17 10.56
CA ILE A 250 -39.96 -9.34 11.83
C ILE A 250 -40.83 -8.10 12.10
N ARG A 251 -40.30 -6.87 11.97
CA ARG A 251 -41.07 -5.64 12.13
C ARG A 251 -42.26 -5.54 11.16
N ARG A 252 -42.05 -5.96 9.90
CA ARG A 252 -43.15 -6.04 8.91
C ARG A 252 -44.18 -7.11 9.26
N GLY A 253 -43.76 -8.23 9.84
CA GLY A 253 -44.63 -9.27 10.35
C GLY A 253 -45.53 -8.77 11.47
N LEU A 254 -44.98 -8.04 12.46
CA LEU A 254 -45.72 -7.49 13.62
C LEU A 254 -46.91 -6.60 13.21
N SER A 255 -46.80 -5.88 12.08
CA SER A 255 -47.92 -5.07 11.57
C SER A 255 -49.14 -5.88 11.13
N LYS A 256 -48.99 -7.22 10.98
CA LYS A 256 -50.07 -8.15 10.63
C LYS A 256 -50.68 -8.92 11.81
N GLY A 257 -50.27 -8.61 13.03
CA GLY A 257 -50.69 -9.27 14.27
C GLY A 257 -49.57 -10.11 14.85
N VAL A 258 -49.71 -10.55 16.13
CA VAL A 258 -48.63 -11.29 16.82
C VAL A 258 -48.58 -12.77 16.53
N ASP A 259 -49.62 -13.34 15.91
CA ASP A 259 -49.70 -14.80 15.62
C ASP A 259 -48.60 -15.27 14.65
N PHE A 260 -48.01 -14.34 13.90
CA PHE A 260 -46.90 -14.67 12.98
C PHE A 260 -45.65 -15.20 13.73
N LEU A 261 -45.48 -14.86 15.02
CA LEU A 261 -44.35 -15.35 15.83
C LEU A 261 -44.34 -16.88 15.99
N GLN A 262 -45.49 -17.54 15.85
CA GLN A 262 -45.64 -19.01 15.91
C GLN A 262 -45.45 -19.67 14.54
N ARG A 263 -45.38 -18.91 13.46
CA ARG A 263 -45.16 -19.45 12.10
C ARG A 263 -43.72 -19.85 11.88
N PRO A 264 -43.47 -20.80 10.94
CA PRO A 264 -42.10 -21.12 10.53
C PRO A 264 -41.45 -19.97 9.76
N VAL A 265 -40.14 -19.83 9.93
CA VAL A 265 -39.36 -18.70 9.31
C VAL A 265 -39.42 -18.77 7.78
N CYS A 266 -39.57 -19.93 7.16
CA CYS A 266 -39.68 -20.10 5.70
C CYS A 266 -40.85 -19.31 5.08
N GLU A 267 -41.88 -18.96 5.86
CA GLU A 267 -43.00 -18.14 5.38
C GLU A 267 -42.68 -16.63 5.34
N LEU A 268 -41.71 -16.17 6.13
CA LEU A 268 -41.38 -14.76 6.27
C LEU A 268 -40.02 -14.39 5.69
N MET A 269 -39.11 -15.35 5.55
CA MET A 269 -37.77 -15.12 5.05
C MET A 269 -37.74 -14.52 3.64
N THR A 270 -36.73 -13.74 3.36
CA THR A 270 -36.37 -13.39 2.00
C THR A 270 -35.76 -14.62 1.34
N LYS A 271 -36.45 -15.17 0.33
CA LYS A 271 -35.96 -16.28 -0.49
C LYS A 271 -34.93 -15.76 -1.49
N SER A 272 -33.87 -16.54 -1.76
CA SER A 272 -32.79 -16.17 -2.69
C SER A 272 -32.14 -14.81 -2.34
N PRO A 273 -31.62 -14.63 -1.11
CA PRO A 273 -30.92 -13.39 -0.73
C PRO A 273 -29.63 -13.24 -1.52
N LYS A 274 -29.07 -12.02 -1.54
CA LYS A 274 -27.70 -11.81 -1.97
C LYS A 274 -26.76 -12.55 -1.03
N THR A 275 -25.81 -13.27 -1.59
CA THR A 275 -24.78 -14.03 -0.87
C THR A 275 -23.40 -13.68 -1.41
N ILE A 276 -22.34 -14.02 -0.68
CA ILE A 276 -20.96 -13.84 -1.10
C ILE A 276 -20.12 -15.05 -0.65
N THR A 277 -18.99 -15.30 -1.30
CA THR A 277 -18.06 -16.35 -0.88
C THR A 277 -16.89 -15.76 -0.06
N GLU A 278 -16.26 -16.57 0.78
CA GLU A 278 -15.23 -16.12 1.72
C GLU A 278 -13.94 -15.60 1.06
N ASP A 279 -13.66 -16.06 -0.17
CA ASP A 279 -12.49 -15.63 -0.95
C ASP A 279 -12.60 -14.21 -1.53
N LYS A 280 -13.80 -13.66 -1.57
CA LYS A 280 -14.04 -12.31 -2.10
C LYS A 280 -13.47 -11.23 -1.18
N LEU A 281 -13.07 -10.10 -1.79
CA LEU A 281 -12.58 -8.96 -1.03
C LEU A 281 -13.73 -8.29 -0.24
N ALA A 282 -13.40 -7.79 0.95
CA ALA A 282 -14.32 -7.01 1.78
C ALA A 282 -14.91 -5.80 1.04
N ALA A 283 -14.12 -5.16 0.18
CA ALA A 283 -14.58 -4.06 -0.68
C ALA A 283 -15.65 -4.51 -1.71
N GLN A 284 -15.59 -5.74 -2.20
CA GLN A 284 -16.61 -6.29 -3.09
C GLN A 284 -17.91 -6.56 -2.31
N ALA A 285 -17.80 -7.05 -1.06
CA ALA A 285 -18.96 -7.20 -0.18
C ALA A 285 -19.66 -5.86 0.07
N LEU A 286 -18.90 -4.81 0.39
CA LEU A 286 -19.42 -3.46 0.58
C LEU A 286 -20.18 -2.97 -0.67
N HIS A 287 -19.57 -3.09 -1.83
CA HIS A 287 -20.20 -2.71 -3.09
C HIS A 287 -21.51 -3.49 -3.35
N LEU A 288 -21.52 -4.79 -3.06
CA LEU A 288 -22.71 -5.63 -3.19
C LEU A 288 -23.83 -5.21 -2.24
N MET A 289 -23.49 -4.83 -1.00
CA MET A 289 -24.43 -4.33 0.01
C MET A 289 -25.04 -2.97 -0.41
N GLU A 290 -24.20 -2.03 -0.84
CA GLU A 290 -24.63 -0.67 -1.21
C GLU A 290 -25.43 -0.64 -2.53
N SER A 291 -25.02 -1.42 -3.51
CA SER A 291 -25.64 -1.46 -4.85
C SER A 291 -26.95 -2.24 -4.88
N ASN A 292 -27.36 -2.89 -3.78
CA ASN A 292 -28.60 -3.65 -3.73
C ASN A 292 -29.83 -2.78 -3.96
N LYS A 293 -30.79 -3.28 -4.74
CA LYS A 293 -32.05 -2.61 -5.05
C LYS A 293 -33.23 -3.37 -4.42
N PRO A 294 -34.30 -2.71 -3.95
CA PRO A 294 -34.54 -1.24 -3.99
C PRO A 294 -33.81 -0.45 -2.89
N LYS A 295 -33.20 -1.11 -1.90
CA LYS A 295 -32.49 -0.46 -0.78
C LYS A 295 -31.19 -1.21 -0.50
N PRO A 296 -30.14 -0.51 -0.04
CA PRO A 296 -28.95 -1.15 0.50
C PRO A 296 -29.28 -2.19 1.59
N ILE A 297 -28.46 -3.22 1.68
CA ILE A 297 -28.55 -4.25 2.72
C ILE A 297 -27.38 -4.14 3.66
N THR A 298 -27.58 -4.53 4.92
CA THR A 298 -26.58 -4.41 5.99
C THR A 298 -25.93 -5.74 6.36
N VAL A 299 -26.48 -6.85 5.83
CA VAL A 299 -25.98 -8.20 6.08
C VAL A 299 -25.85 -8.99 4.79
N LEU A 300 -24.83 -9.82 4.70
CA LEU A 300 -24.61 -10.77 3.63
C LEU A 300 -24.30 -12.15 4.22
N PRO A 301 -25.14 -13.16 3.96
CA PRO A 301 -24.75 -14.54 4.22
C PRO A 301 -23.54 -14.92 3.37
N VAL A 302 -22.59 -15.60 4.01
CA VAL A 302 -21.39 -16.12 3.35
C VAL A 302 -21.58 -17.61 3.11
N ILE A 303 -21.40 -18.01 1.87
CA ILE A 303 -21.60 -19.40 1.44
C ILE A 303 -20.32 -20.00 0.85
N ASP A 304 -20.22 -21.31 0.91
CA ASP A 304 -19.21 -22.09 0.20
C ASP A 304 -19.65 -22.45 -1.24
N LYS A 305 -18.82 -23.23 -1.93
CA LYS A 305 -19.07 -23.71 -3.29
C LYS A 305 -20.31 -24.64 -3.41
N ASP A 306 -20.70 -25.26 -2.31
CA ASP A 306 -21.86 -26.18 -2.24
C ASP A 306 -23.12 -25.46 -1.74
N ASN A 307 -23.09 -24.11 -1.72
CA ASN A 307 -24.16 -23.21 -1.24
C ASN A 307 -24.50 -23.41 0.26
N LYS A 308 -23.59 -23.96 1.06
CA LYS A 308 -23.73 -24.06 2.51
C LYS A 308 -23.36 -22.76 3.18
N VAL A 309 -24.11 -22.37 4.20
CA VAL A 309 -23.84 -21.13 4.95
C VAL A 309 -22.68 -21.37 5.91
N ILE A 310 -21.55 -20.70 5.66
CA ILE A 310 -20.33 -20.81 6.47
C ILE A 310 -20.12 -19.59 7.37
N GLY A 311 -20.90 -18.50 7.20
CA GLY A 311 -20.81 -17.31 8.02
C GLY A 311 -21.84 -16.25 7.65
N LEU A 312 -21.80 -15.16 8.41
CA LEU A 312 -22.56 -13.94 8.15
C LEU A 312 -21.62 -12.74 8.24
N LEU A 313 -21.71 -11.82 7.27
CA LEU A 313 -20.99 -10.56 7.28
C LEU A 313 -21.96 -9.41 7.53
N HIS A 314 -21.65 -8.55 8.51
CA HIS A 314 -22.40 -7.34 8.78
C HIS A 314 -21.65 -6.09 8.30
N MET A 315 -22.36 -5.05 7.85
CA MET A 315 -21.77 -3.80 7.35
C MET A 315 -20.88 -3.10 8.40
N THR A 316 -21.21 -3.20 9.68
CA THR A 316 -20.40 -2.62 10.76
C THR A 316 -19.01 -3.23 10.85
N ASP A 317 -18.85 -4.49 10.42
CA ASP A 317 -17.54 -5.14 10.43
C ASP A 317 -16.63 -4.52 9.35
N LEU A 318 -17.19 -4.20 8.18
CA LEU A 318 -16.50 -3.47 7.12
C LEU A 318 -16.07 -2.07 7.58
N VAL A 319 -16.94 -1.37 8.31
CA VAL A 319 -16.62 -0.04 8.88
C VAL A 319 -15.51 -0.15 9.92
N ARG A 320 -15.60 -1.09 10.88
CA ARG A 320 -14.58 -1.33 11.92
C ARG A 320 -13.21 -1.66 11.33
N GLN A 321 -13.18 -2.36 10.21
CA GLN A 321 -11.95 -2.72 9.52
C GLN A 321 -11.43 -1.61 8.58
N GLY A 322 -12.14 -0.47 8.48
CA GLY A 322 -11.72 0.67 7.65
C GLY A 322 -11.75 0.37 6.15
N VAL A 323 -12.71 -0.44 5.71
CA VAL A 323 -12.96 -0.73 4.27
C VAL A 323 -13.75 0.40 3.61
N VAL A 324 -14.48 1.15 4.42
CA VAL A 324 -15.33 2.29 4.02
C VAL A 324 -14.50 3.56 3.88
#